data_da904a3a7cbd825c6a8aa8f9f75b1515
#
_entry.id   da904a3a7cbd825c6a8aa8f9f75b1515
#
_cell.length_a   1.000
_cell.length_b   1.000
_cell.length_c   1.000
_cell.angle_alpha   90.00
_cell.angle_beta   90.00
_cell.angle_gamma   90.00
#
_symmetry.space_group_name_H-M   'P 1'
#
loop_
_entity.id
_entity.type
_entity.pdbx_description
1 polymer ?
#
loop_
_entity_poly.entity_id
_entity_poly.type
_entity_poly.pdbx_seq_one_letter_code
_entity_poly.pdbx_strand_id
1 'polypeptide(L)'
;MKPTFSLLLMFCALPGLLAAQTGIYQHGTVVRMHMGDCILAHHGFMVALGGPSTPMEQESCPEYTLVSDNVVFVIVGKSSNQLIPLAETIDFRLHKNELAVRVDDAKHETKFTIKEMMVRSEWERVQRHIDEKMRASEVHEAEMQTRD
;
A
#
# COMPACT_ATOMS: atom_id res chain seq x y z
N MET A 1 59.63 36.61 7.09
CA MET A 1 59.38 35.31 7.71
C MET A 1 57.89 35.02 7.58
N LYS A 2 57.55 33.94 6.96
CA LYS A 2 56.21 33.62 6.39
C LYS A 2 55.24 33.07 7.46
N PRO A 3 53.98 33.47 7.45
CA PRO A 3 52.93 32.68 8.08
C PRO A 3 52.08 32.00 6.97
N THR A 4 52.35 30.74 6.73
CA THR A 4 51.56 29.83 5.92
C THR A 4 50.81 28.84 6.85
N PHE A 5 49.79 29.31 7.57
CA PHE A 5 49.03 28.40 8.45
C PHE A 5 47.57 28.87 8.64
N SER A 6 46.85 29.08 7.54
CA SER A 6 45.45 29.51 7.68
C SER A 6 44.55 29.01 6.57
N LEU A 7 44.78 27.82 5.98
CA LEU A 7 43.95 27.31 4.91
C LEU A 7 43.46 25.87 5.11
N LEU A 8 43.47 25.35 6.33
CA LEU A 8 43.10 23.95 6.58
C LEU A 8 41.90 23.76 7.54
N LEU A 9 41.12 24.80 7.78
CA LEU A 9 40.03 24.74 8.78
C LEU A 9 38.66 25.02 8.19
N MET A 10 38.47 24.92 6.87
CA MET A 10 37.18 25.24 6.23
C MET A 10 36.53 24.05 5.51
N PHE A 11 36.87 22.79 5.85
CA PHE A 11 36.32 21.61 5.17
C PHE A 11 35.57 20.63 6.08
N CYS A 12 35.26 21.00 7.31
CA CYS A 12 34.57 20.12 8.27
C CYS A 12 33.15 20.54 8.61
N ALA A 13 32.44 21.35 7.81
CA ALA A 13 31.11 21.83 8.15
C ALA A 13 30.04 21.43 7.12
N LEU A 14 30.12 20.25 6.50
CA LEU A 14 29.09 19.74 5.61
C LEU A 14 28.73 18.26 5.82
N PRO A 15 28.38 17.82 7.05
CA PRO A 15 27.60 16.61 7.24
C PRO A 15 26.27 16.94 7.88
N GLY A 16 25.42 17.70 7.25
CA GLY A 16 24.15 18.11 7.88
C GLY A 16 22.92 18.09 7.00
N LEU A 17 23.07 17.78 5.71
CA LEU A 17 21.95 17.87 4.76
C LEU A 17 21.45 16.52 4.23
N LEU A 18 21.84 15.41 4.85
CA LEU A 18 21.20 14.10 4.66
C LEU A 18 20.12 13.85 5.72
N ALA A 19 19.57 14.92 6.27
CA ALA A 19 18.48 14.83 7.21
C ALA A 19 17.15 14.66 6.46
N ALA A 20 16.58 13.49 6.67
CA ALA A 20 15.15 13.26 6.59
C ALA A 20 14.51 13.66 5.26
N GLN A 21 14.54 12.77 4.30
CA GLN A 21 13.38 12.60 3.45
C GLN A 21 12.23 12.13 4.37
N THR A 22 11.64 13.06 5.10
CA THR A 22 10.31 12.92 5.65
C THR A 22 9.44 12.63 4.44
N GLY A 23 9.00 11.38 4.30
CA GLY A 23 8.28 10.94 3.11
C GLY A 23 7.17 11.93 2.82
N ILE A 24 7.18 12.49 1.60
CA ILE A 24 6.17 13.44 1.15
C ILE A 24 4.84 12.68 1.22
N TYR A 25 3.87 13.25 1.92
CA TYR A 25 2.51 12.73 1.91
C TYR A 25 1.93 12.89 0.51
N GLN A 26 1.28 11.85 0.06
CA GLN A 26 0.50 11.78 -1.15
C GLN A 26 -0.96 11.58 -0.77
N HIS A 27 -1.87 11.94 -1.66
CA HIS A 27 -3.29 11.73 -1.49
C HIS A 27 -3.74 10.54 -2.34
N GLY A 28 -4.71 9.80 -1.85
CA GLY A 28 -5.32 8.71 -2.59
C GLY A 28 -6.71 8.39 -2.08
N THR A 29 -7.53 7.80 -2.95
CA THR A 29 -8.89 7.38 -2.62
C THR A 29 -8.98 5.89 -2.49
N VAL A 30 -9.61 5.40 -1.43
CA VAL A 30 -9.88 3.98 -1.21
C VAL A 30 -11.12 3.59 -2.01
N VAL A 31 -10.95 2.80 -3.06
CA VAL A 31 -12.03 2.47 -4.01
C VAL A 31 -12.62 1.07 -3.81
N ARG A 32 -11.90 0.18 -3.13
CA ARG A 32 -12.34 -1.21 -2.88
C ARG A 32 -11.79 -1.70 -1.56
N MET A 33 -12.56 -2.57 -0.91
CA MET A 33 -12.14 -3.32 0.27
C MET A 33 -12.69 -4.74 0.18
N HIS A 34 -11.88 -5.72 0.55
CA HIS A 34 -12.33 -7.10 0.80
C HIS A 34 -11.48 -7.72 1.91
N MET A 35 -11.91 -8.84 2.44
CA MET A 35 -11.13 -9.61 3.41
C MET A 35 -10.28 -10.62 2.65
N GLY A 36 -8.98 -10.56 2.84
CA GLY A 36 -8.00 -11.48 2.28
C GLY A 36 -7.17 -12.14 3.37
N ASP A 37 -6.21 -12.96 2.96
CA ASP A 37 -5.29 -13.60 3.90
C ASP A 37 -4.32 -12.56 4.46
N CYS A 38 -4.13 -12.56 5.78
CA CYS A 38 -3.11 -11.72 6.40
C CYS A 38 -1.72 -12.09 5.87
N ILE A 39 -0.95 -11.09 5.44
CA ILE A 39 0.48 -11.27 5.14
C ILE A 39 1.21 -11.33 6.48
N LEU A 40 1.11 -12.46 7.15
CA LEU A 40 1.90 -12.72 8.36
C LEU A 40 3.34 -12.93 7.92
N ALA A 41 4.23 -12.10 8.43
CA ALA A 41 5.64 -12.42 8.39
C ALA A 41 5.85 -13.65 9.29
N HIS A 42 5.85 -14.84 8.67
CA HIS A 42 6.16 -16.10 9.37
C HIS A 42 7.63 -16.13 9.79
N HIS A 43 7.95 -15.39 10.82
CA HIS A 43 9.23 -15.51 11.53
C HIS A 43 9.06 -16.37 12.78
N GLY A 44 8.48 -17.57 12.60
CA GLY A 44 8.47 -18.57 13.64
C GLY A 44 9.78 -19.36 13.59
N PHE A 45 10.81 -18.91 14.29
CA PHE A 45 12.04 -19.69 14.54
C PHE A 45 11.70 -21.12 15.08
N MET A 46 10.58 -21.28 15.77
CA MET A 46 10.12 -22.56 16.29
C MET A 46 9.61 -23.53 15.22
N VAL A 47 9.11 -23.04 14.08
CA VAL A 47 8.68 -23.90 12.96
C VAL A 47 9.89 -24.54 12.27
N ALA A 48 11.02 -23.87 12.24
CA ALA A 48 12.27 -24.39 11.69
C ALA A 48 12.87 -25.52 12.54
N LEU A 49 12.45 -25.69 13.79
CA LEU A 49 12.92 -26.71 14.72
C LEU A 49 11.98 -27.93 14.84
N GLY A 50 10.99 -28.06 13.96
CA GLY A 50 10.09 -29.23 13.93
C GLY A 50 9.11 -29.27 15.11
N GLY A 51 8.77 -28.14 15.73
CA GLY A 51 7.71 -28.06 16.73
C GLY A 51 6.35 -28.42 16.16
N PRO A 52 5.38 -28.88 16.99
CA PRO A 52 4.04 -29.20 16.51
C PRO A 52 3.42 -27.96 15.86
N SER A 53 3.07 -28.08 14.57
CA SER A 53 2.30 -27.08 13.86
C SER A 53 0.90 -27.08 14.47
N THR A 54 0.62 -26.16 15.39
CA THR A 54 -0.76 -25.84 15.73
C THR A 54 -1.44 -25.36 14.44
N PRO A 55 -2.67 -25.87 14.13
CA PRO A 55 -3.42 -25.34 13.00
C PRO A 55 -3.58 -23.83 13.24
N MET A 56 -2.90 -23.02 12.43
CA MET A 56 -3.06 -21.57 12.47
C MET A 56 -4.49 -21.28 12.01
N GLU A 57 -5.28 -20.70 12.89
CA GLU A 57 -6.48 -20.01 12.46
C GLU A 57 -6.04 -19.00 11.39
N GLN A 58 -6.55 -19.19 10.19
CA GLN A 58 -6.25 -18.33 9.05
C GLN A 58 -6.93 -16.99 9.32
N GLU A 59 -6.17 -16.07 9.89
CA GLU A 59 -6.67 -14.74 10.21
C GLU A 59 -6.89 -13.98 8.90
N SER A 60 -8.11 -13.44 8.73
CA SER A 60 -8.44 -12.61 7.57
C SER A 60 -8.13 -11.16 7.89
N CYS A 61 -7.38 -10.51 7.00
CA CYS A 61 -7.03 -9.10 7.08
C CYS A 61 -7.75 -8.28 6.00
N PRO A 62 -8.10 -7.02 6.28
CA PRO A 62 -8.68 -6.16 5.27
C PRO A 62 -7.64 -5.81 4.20
N GLU A 63 -8.02 -6.01 2.96
CA GLU A 63 -7.26 -5.66 1.77
C GLU A 63 -7.95 -4.51 1.05
N TYR A 64 -7.20 -3.44 0.75
CA TYR A 64 -7.73 -2.23 0.15
C TYR A 64 -7.07 -1.94 -1.19
N THR A 65 -7.85 -1.42 -2.13
CA THR A 65 -7.33 -0.79 -3.35
C THR A 65 -7.35 0.72 -3.16
N LEU A 66 -6.16 1.31 -3.13
CA LEU A 66 -5.92 2.74 -2.98
C LEU A 66 -5.46 3.33 -4.30
N VAL A 67 -6.22 4.27 -4.85
CA VAL A 67 -5.91 4.95 -6.13
C VAL A 67 -5.35 6.33 -5.82
N SER A 68 -4.11 6.58 -6.22
CA SER A 68 -3.48 7.90 -6.21
C SER A 68 -3.38 8.47 -7.63
N ASP A 69 -2.77 9.64 -7.79
CA ASP A 69 -2.67 10.31 -9.08
C ASP A 69 -1.99 9.46 -10.16
N ASN A 70 -0.91 8.76 -9.81
CA ASN A 70 -0.09 8.02 -10.77
C ASN A 70 -0.05 6.51 -10.54
N VAL A 71 -0.34 6.06 -9.33
CA VAL A 71 -0.14 4.68 -8.90
C VAL A 71 -1.36 4.18 -8.15
N VAL A 72 -1.68 2.91 -8.37
CA VAL A 72 -2.68 2.17 -7.59
C VAL A 72 -1.94 1.16 -6.72
N PHE A 73 -2.29 1.13 -5.44
CA PHE A 73 -1.74 0.22 -4.45
C PHE A 73 -2.80 -0.77 -4.01
N VAL A 74 -2.43 -2.02 -3.89
CA VAL A 74 -3.17 -3.02 -3.13
C VAL A 74 -2.43 -3.20 -1.81
N ILE A 75 -3.08 -2.83 -0.71
CA ILE A 75 -2.50 -2.82 0.63
C ILE A 75 -3.29 -3.72 1.56
N VAL A 76 -2.60 -4.39 2.47
CA VAL A 76 -3.19 -5.35 3.41
C VAL A 76 -2.94 -4.89 4.83
N GLY A 77 -3.97 -4.91 5.65
CA GLY A 77 -3.87 -4.68 7.09
C GLY A 77 -3.01 -5.74 7.78
N LYS A 78 -2.42 -5.38 8.91
CA LYS A 78 -1.64 -6.30 9.74
C LYS A 78 -2.52 -7.08 10.72
N SER A 79 -3.77 -6.65 10.87
CA SER A 79 -4.77 -7.25 11.73
C SER A 79 -6.17 -6.99 11.17
N SER A 80 -7.14 -7.80 11.57
CA SER A 80 -8.53 -7.73 11.09
C SER A 80 -9.27 -6.44 11.45
N ASN A 81 -8.77 -5.68 12.44
CA ASN A 81 -9.41 -4.45 12.91
C ASN A 81 -8.81 -3.16 12.31
N GLN A 82 -7.87 -3.27 11.36
CA GLN A 82 -7.30 -2.11 10.67
C GLN A 82 -8.22 -1.63 9.54
N LEU A 83 -9.27 -0.90 9.89
CA LEU A 83 -10.26 -0.43 8.93
C LEU A 83 -9.94 0.98 8.43
N ILE A 84 -10.09 1.18 7.12
CA ILE A 84 -10.04 2.48 6.43
C ILE A 84 -11.41 2.71 5.78
N PRO A 85 -12.00 3.91 5.93
CA PRO A 85 -13.25 4.24 5.24
C PRO A 85 -13.14 4.14 3.71
N LEU A 86 -14.20 3.64 3.06
CA LEU A 86 -14.29 3.59 1.60
C LEU A 86 -14.68 4.96 1.04
N ALA A 87 -14.24 5.25 -0.17
CA ALA A 87 -14.50 6.47 -0.92
C ALA A 87 -13.96 7.76 -0.28
N GLU A 88 -13.18 7.67 0.79
CA GLU A 88 -12.50 8.80 1.38
C GLU A 88 -11.13 9.02 0.75
N THR A 89 -10.74 10.29 0.72
CA THR A 89 -9.38 10.69 0.37
C THR A 89 -8.54 10.64 1.63
N ILE A 90 -7.50 9.85 1.59
CA ILE A 90 -6.59 9.65 2.72
C ILE A 90 -5.18 10.14 2.36
N ASP A 91 -4.48 10.58 3.39
CA ASP A 91 -3.06 10.89 3.30
C ASP A 91 -2.22 9.65 3.52
N PHE A 92 -1.24 9.43 2.67
CA PHE A 92 -0.32 8.31 2.85
C PHE A 92 1.11 8.68 2.44
N ARG A 93 2.05 7.94 2.97
CA ARG A 93 3.46 7.99 2.54
C ARG A 93 4.05 6.60 2.41
N LEU A 94 4.93 6.45 1.43
CA LEU A 94 5.66 5.22 1.23
C LEU A 94 6.81 5.13 2.25
N HIS A 95 6.92 4.00 2.93
CA HIS A 95 8.02 3.71 3.82
C HIS A 95 8.52 2.27 3.59
N LYS A 96 9.61 2.11 2.85
CA LYS A 96 10.12 0.80 2.42
C LYS A 96 9.07 0.02 1.65
N ASN A 97 8.59 -1.10 2.20
CA ASN A 97 7.57 -1.96 1.63
C ASN A 97 6.19 -1.80 2.32
N GLU A 98 6.01 -0.72 3.05
CA GLU A 98 4.79 -0.40 3.78
C GLU A 98 4.23 0.93 3.32
N LEU A 99 2.92 1.07 3.40
CA LEU A 99 2.22 2.33 3.27
C LEU A 99 1.81 2.79 4.67
N ALA A 100 2.30 3.94 5.09
CA ALA A 100 1.85 4.61 6.30
C ALA A 100 0.68 5.52 5.94
N VAL A 101 -0.50 5.17 6.41
CA VAL A 101 -1.78 5.83 6.09
C VAL A 101 -2.23 6.66 7.29
N ARG A 102 -2.71 7.86 6.99
CA ARG A 102 -3.35 8.75 7.94
C ARG A 102 -4.77 9.04 7.46
N VAL A 103 -5.74 8.66 8.28
CA VAL A 103 -7.16 8.89 8.02
C VAL A 103 -7.56 10.13 8.79
N ASP A 104 -8.23 11.05 8.14
CA ASP A 104 -8.56 12.37 8.67
C ASP A 104 -7.30 13.05 9.24
N ASP A 105 -7.42 14.10 9.98
CA ASP A 105 -6.31 14.77 10.66
C ASP A 105 -5.73 13.96 11.85
N ALA A 106 -5.81 12.62 11.77
CA ALA A 106 -5.29 11.74 12.82
C ALA A 106 -3.79 12.00 13.05
N LYS A 107 -3.42 12.11 14.32
CA LYS A 107 -2.02 12.29 14.71
C LYS A 107 -1.17 11.03 14.50
N HIS A 108 -1.81 9.88 14.35
CA HIS A 108 -1.16 8.57 14.24
C HIS A 108 -1.33 7.98 12.85
N GLU A 109 -0.25 7.41 12.35
CA GLU A 109 -0.24 6.67 11.11
C GLU A 109 -0.49 5.19 11.38
N THR A 110 -1.31 4.59 10.54
CA THR A 110 -1.52 3.14 10.51
C THR A 110 -0.73 2.54 9.34
N LYS A 111 0.05 1.50 9.60
CA LYS A 111 0.92 0.88 8.60
C LYS A 111 0.26 -0.33 7.96
N PHE A 112 0.23 -0.33 6.65
CA PHE A 112 -0.26 -1.42 5.81
C PHE A 112 0.89 -2.02 5.02
N THR A 113 0.85 -3.32 4.76
CA THR A 113 1.81 -3.98 3.87
C THR A 113 1.37 -3.80 2.43
N ILE A 114 2.29 -3.43 1.54
CA ILE A 114 2.01 -3.34 0.11
C ILE A 114 2.07 -4.76 -0.46
N LYS A 115 0.95 -5.22 -1.02
CA LYS A 115 0.82 -6.51 -1.71
C LYS A 115 1.13 -6.37 -3.19
N GLU A 116 0.60 -5.32 -3.80
CA GLU A 116 0.73 -5.05 -5.22
C GLU A 116 0.77 -3.54 -5.49
N MET A 117 1.43 -3.17 -6.57
CA MET A 117 1.52 -1.78 -7.03
C MET A 117 1.53 -1.77 -8.56
N MET A 118 0.70 -0.92 -9.16
CA MET A 118 0.63 -0.78 -10.61
C MET A 118 0.43 0.68 -11.02
N VAL A 119 0.78 1.01 -12.26
CA VAL A 119 0.55 2.34 -12.81
C VAL A 119 -0.95 2.56 -13.00
N ARG A 120 -1.46 3.73 -12.63
CA ARG A 120 -2.89 4.06 -12.71
C ARG A 120 -3.48 3.86 -14.11
N SER A 121 -2.77 4.27 -15.16
CA SER A 121 -3.23 4.11 -16.54
C SER A 121 -3.40 2.64 -16.96
N GLU A 122 -2.59 1.74 -16.41
CA GLU A 122 -2.72 0.30 -16.64
C GLU A 122 -3.92 -0.26 -15.88
N TRP A 123 -4.09 0.11 -14.63
CA TRP A 123 -5.24 -0.27 -13.83
C TRP A 123 -6.55 0.17 -14.47
N GLU A 124 -6.65 1.42 -14.94
CA GLU A 124 -7.84 1.95 -15.63
C GLU A 124 -8.14 1.20 -16.94
N ARG A 125 -7.11 0.77 -17.65
CA ARG A 125 -7.27 -0.05 -18.85
C ARG A 125 -7.87 -1.42 -18.52
N VAL A 126 -7.39 -2.06 -17.47
CA VAL A 126 -7.91 -3.34 -16.98
C VAL A 126 -9.37 -3.20 -16.53
N GLN A 127 -9.69 -2.14 -15.76
CA GLN A 127 -11.08 -1.90 -15.31
C GLN A 127 -12.02 -1.72 -16.52
N ARG A 128 -11.67 -0.92 -17.50
CA ARG A 128 -12.49 -0.76 -18.72
C ARG A 128 -12.74 -2.09 -19.43
N HIS A 129 -11.73 -2.93 -19.56
CA HIS A 129 -11.88 -4.23 -20.19
C HIS A 129 -12.81 -5.18 -19.41
N ILE A 130 -12.77 -5.13 -18.09
CA ILE A 130 -13.70 -5.88 -17.23
C ILE A 130 -15.13 -5.37 -17.44
N ASP A 131 -15.33 -4.06 -17.42
CA ASP A 131 -16.65 -3.43 -17.60
C ASP A 131 -17.25 -3.76 -18.98
N GLU A 132 -16.43 -3.77 -20.04
CA GLU A 132 -16.85 -4.17 -21.39
C GLU A 132 -17.30 -5.63 -21.44
N LYS A 133 -16.56 -6.54 -20.79
CA LYS A 133 -16.94 -7.95 -20.71
C LYS A 133 -18.22 -8.17 -19.93
N MET A 134 -18.40 -7.49 -18.81
CA MET A 134 -19.63 -7.60 -18.02
C MET A 134 -20.85 -7.13 -18.80
N ARG A 135 -20.77 -5.98 -19.49
CA ARG A 135 -21.86 -5.49 -20.35
C ARG A 135 -22.18 -6.46 -21.48
N ALA A 136 -21.17 -7.06 -22.09
CA ALA A 136 -21.39 -8.04 -23.15
C ALA A 136 -22.11 -9.30 -22.65
N SER A 137 -21.81 -9.75 -21.41
CA SER A 137 -22.49 -10.90 -20.80
C SER A 137 -23.94 -10.59 -20.43
N GLU A 138 -24.23 -9.40 -19.92
CA GLU A 138 -25.60 -8.96 -19.60
C GLU A 138 -26.49 -8.90 -20.84
N VAL A 139 -25.97 -8.40 -21.97
CA VAL A 139 -26.72 -8.36 -23.23
C VAL A 139 -27.02 -9.78 -23.73
N HIS A 140 -26.07 -10.69 -23.61
CA HIS A 140 -26.26 -12.07 -24.06
C HIS A 140 -27.31 -12.82 -23.19
N GLU A 141 -27.33 -12.60 -21.88
CA GLU A 141 -28.36 -13.15 -20.99
C GLU A 141 -29.75 -12.60 -21.31
N ALA A 142 -29.85 -11.29 -21.57
CA ALA A 142 -31.12 -10.66 -21.94
C ALA A 142 -31.68 -11.20 -23.27
N GLU A 143 -30.81 -11.45 -24.27
CA GLU A 143 -31.22 -12.05 -25.54
C GLU A 143 -31.69 -13.51 -25.39
N MET A 144 -31.12 -14.28 -24.49
CA MET A 144 -31.58 -15.65 -24.22
C MET A 144 -32.94 -15.68 -23.55
N GLN A 145 -33.21 -14.78 -22.59
CA GLN A 145 -34.49 -14.70 -21.90
C GLN A 145 -35.66 -14.25 -22.77
N THR A 146 -35.40 -13.55 -23.88
CA THR A 146 -36.45 -13.09 -24.81
C THR A 146 -36.81 -14.12 -25.88
N ARG A 147 -36.12 -15.26 -25.93
CA ARG A 147 -36.34 -16.35 -26.92
C ARG A 147 -37.22 -17.49 -26.41
N ASP A 148 -37.53 -17.53 -25.12
CA ASP A 148 -38.43 -18.48 -24.49
C ASP A 148 -39.82 -17.87 -24.34
#